data_35193e2883ae16e9950d9ba5f4fa7e3e
#
_entry.id   35193e2883ae16e9950d9ba5f4fa7e3e
#
_cell.length_a   1.000
_cell.length_b   1.000
_cell.length_c   1.000
_cell.angle_alpha   90.00
_cell.angle_beta   90.00
_cell.angle_gamma   90.00
#
_symmetry.space_group_name_H-M   'P 1'
#
loop_
_entity.id
_entity.type
_entity.pdbx_description
1 polymer ?
#
loop_
_entity_poly.entity_id
_entity_poly.type
_entity_poly.pdbx_seq_one_letter_code
_entity_poly.pdbx_strand_id
1 'polypeptide(L)'
;MNQIVLITDGRSNVGVSPAVAAAHAYREGIVVNVVGVVDDGDIDGKGADEIAEIARSGGGISRIVNSALLAQTVQMVTRKTVVGTIHQVVNRELRQLLGGKSLADLPPEQRGPIVQAIDDWSEQVSLRVALLIDTSGSMKRKLRAVEQACRDFLYSLQARKGESEMAVFHFPGDRTDTEMDVGWTRDLAKTQGLFYNLNMKGTTPTGPALLDVVRYFGADVPDLDEFPRGRDGNGVRAVGQDGVWRDYIV
;
A
#
# COMPACT_ATOMS: atom_id res chain seq x y z
N MET A 1 -0.22 -6.28 7.58
CA MET A 1 0.69 -5.49 6.74
C MET A 1 -0.11 -4.49 5.93
N ASN A 2 0.24 -3.19 5.95
CA ASN A 2 -0.56 -2.13 5.35
C ASN A 2 0.14 -1.55 4.12
N GLN A 3 -0.60 -1.39 3.02
CA GLN A 3 -0.09 -0.81 1.78
C GLN A 3 -1.11 0.14 1.14
N ILE A 4 -0.61 1.19 0.50
CA ILE A 4 -1.35 2.01 -0.46
C ILE A 4 -0.78 1.70 -1.84
N VAL A 5 -1.64 1.47 -2.83
CA VAL A 5 -1.26 1.43 -4.24
C VAL A 5 -1.92 2.63 -4.91
N LEU A 6 -1.11 3.64 -5.18
CA LEU A 6 -1.51 4.83 -5.93
C LEU A 6 -1.49 4.51 -7.43
N ILE A 7 -2.60 4.76 -8.12
CA ILE A 7 -2.73 4.64 -9.58
C ILE A 7 -3.02 6.03 -10.15
N THR A 8 -2.12 6.54 -10.98
CA THR A 8 -2.20 7.90 -11.57
C THR A 8 -1.59 7.92 -12.96
N ASP A 9 -1.90 8.92 -13.77
CA ASP A 9 -1.27 9.15 -15.08
C ASP A 9 -0.57 10.50 -15.17
N GLY A 10 -0.52 11.26 -14.09
CA GLY A 10 0.00 12.61 -14.11
C GLY A 10 0.69 13.02 -12.84
N ARG A 11 0.97 14.34 -12.79
CA ARG A 11 1.60 14.99 -11.64
C ARG A 11 0.57 15.61 -10.73
N SER A 12 0.87 15.59 -9.44
CA SER A 12 0.17 16.41 -8.46
C SER A 12 0.30 17.89 -8.80
N ASN A 13 -0.80 18.62 -8.66
CA ASN A 13 -0.82 20.07 -8.94
C ASN A 13 -1.44 20.89 -7.80
N VAL A 14 -1.88 20.25 -6.73
CA VAL A 14 -2.55 20.90 -5.59
C VAL A 14 -2.13 20.26 -4.26
N GLY A 15 -1.93 21.11 -3.26
CA GLY A 15 -1.75 20.70 -1.88
C GLY A 15 -0.31 20.35 -1.49
N VAL A 16 -0.16 19.58 -0.43
CA VAL A 16 1.13 19.13 0.11
C VAL A 16 1.86 18.22 -0.89
N SER A 17 3.20 18.26 -0.86
CA SER A 17 4.01 17.35 -1.70
C SER A 17 3.62 15.87 -1.47
N PRO A 18 3.33 15.13 -2.56
CA PRO A 18 3.02 13.70 -2.46
C PRO A 18 4.15 12.88 -1.84
N ALA A 19 5.40 13.24 -2.09
CA ALA A 19 6.57 12.57 -1.49
C ALA A 19 6.60 12.75 0.03
N VAL A 20 6.24 13.94 0.54
CA VAL A 20 6.13 14.19 1.99
C VAL A 20 5.00 13.38 2.60
N ALA A 21 3.85 13.31 1.93
CA ALA A 21 2.72 12.50 2.37
C ALA A 21 3.05 11.00 2.37
N ALA A 22 3.75 10.50 1.35
CA ALA A 22 4.22 9.12 1.27
C ALA A 22 5.24 8.78 2.37
N ALA A 23 6.17 9.71 2.67
CA ALA A 23 7.11 9.54 3.76
C ALA A 23 6.41 9.51 5.14
N HIS A 24 5.29 10.26 5.29
CA HIS A 24 4.45 10.17 6.47
C HIS A 24 3.77 8.80 6.55
N ALA A 25 3.14 8.31 5.47
CA ALA A 25 2.56 6.97 5.41
C ALA A 25 3.56 5.89 5.84
N TYR A 26 4.78 5.96 5.34
CA TYR A 26 5.83 4.99 5.67
C TYR A 26 6.20 5.00 7.15
N ARG A 27 6.23 6.17 7.81
CA ARG A 27 6.44 6.27 9.27
C ARG A 27 5.30 5.66 10.08
N GLU A 28 4.08 5.68 9.54
CA GLU A 28 2.89 5.02 10.13
C GLU A 28 2.83 3.51 9.78
N GLY A 29 3.90 2.93 9.21
CA GLY A 29 3.96 1.52 8.85
C GLY A 29 3.16 1.15 7.60
N ILE A 30 2.83 2.13 6.75
CA ILE A 30 2.09 1.95 5.50
C ILE A 30 3.02 2.15 4.32
N VAL A 31 3.25 1.12 3.52
CA VAL A 31 4.09 1.22 2.32
C VAL A 31 3.29 1.78 1.16
N VAL A 32 3.85 2.75 0.42
CA VAL A 32 3.19 3.38 -0.73
C VAL A 32 3.85 2.91 -2.04
N ASN A 33 3.14 2.07 -2.78
CA ASN A 33 3.49 1.71 -4.16
C ASN A 33 2.82 2.66 -5.15
N VAL A 34 3.44 2.91 -6.29
CA VAL A 34 2.88 3.81 -7.32
C VAL A 34 2.88 3.12 -8.68
N VAL A 35 1.74 3.11 -9.34
CA VAL A 35 1.58 2.62 -10.70
C VAL A 35 1.15 3.77 -11.61
N GLY A 36 2.06 4.22 -12.45
CA GLY A 36 1.77 5.17 -13.51
C GLY A 36 1.08 4.47 -14.69
N VAL A 37 -0.04 5.00 -15.15
CA VAL A 37 -0.79 4.43 -16.30
C VAL A 37 -0.66 5.35 -17.49
N VAL A 38 -0.11 4.81 -18.59
CA VAL A 38 0.00 5.50 -19.88
C VAL A 38 -0.88 4.82 -20.93
N ASP A 39 -1.39 5.63 -21.87
CA ASP A 39 -1.92 5.10 -23.13
C ASP A 39 -0.83 5.26 -24.22
N ASP A 40 -1.15 5.59 -25.45
CA ASP A 40 -0.24 5.71 -26.59
C ASP A 40 0.77 6.89 -26.53
N GLY A 41 1.17 7.29 -25.33
CA GLY A 41 2.14 8.36 -25.09
C GLY A 41 2.94 8.12 -23.81
N ASP A 42 4.16 8.61 -23.77
CA ASP A 42 4.97 8.54 -22.57
C ASP A 42 4.44 9.55 -21.52
N ILE A 43 4.48 9.15 -20.23
CA ILE A 43 4.43 10.12 -19.13
C ILE A 43 5.60 11.07 -19.32
N ASP A 44 5.37 12.38 -19.20
CA ASP A 44 6.47 13.35 -19.26
C ASP A 44 7.54 13.02 -18.20
N GLY A 45 8.79 13.34 -18.49
CA GLY A 45 9.90 12.98 -17.59
C GLY A 45 9.65 13.41 -16.14
N LYS A 46 9.00 14.55 -15.92
CA LYS A 46 8.69 15.07 -14.58
C LYS A 46 7.59 14.27 -13.87
N GLY A 47 6.62 13.74 -14.60
CA GLY A 47 5.61 12.83 -14.03
C GLY A 47 6.22 11.50 -13.62
N ALA A 48 7.12 10.95 -14.43
CA ALA A 48 7.86 9.73 -14.11
C ALA A 48 8.77 9.91 -12.87
N ASP A 49 9.44 11.06 -12.75
CA ASP A 49 10.27 11.40 -11.60
C ASP A 49 9.44 11.50 -10.30
N GLU A 50 8.27 12.15 -10.36
CA GLU A 50 7.37 12.27 -9.21
C GLU A 50 6.85 10.91 -8.76
N ILE A 51 6.41 10.05 -9.69
CA ILE A 51 5.99 8.67 -9.42
C ILE A 51 7.09 7.89 -8.70
N ALA A 52 8.33 8.00 -9.18
CA ALA A 52 9.48 7.34 -8.57
C ALA A 52 9.81 7.90 -7.18
N GLU A 53 9.70 9.23 -7.01
CA GLU A 53 9.96 9.90 -5.74
C GLU A 53 8.93 9.55 -4.67
N ILE A 54 7.63 9.51 -5.02
CA ILE A 54 6.55 9.11 -4.11
C ILE A 54 6.79 7.68 -3.61
N ALA A 55 7.02 6.73 -4.51
CA ALA A 55 7.25 5.34 -4.15
C ALA A 55 8.50 5.17 -3.27
N ARG A 56 9.60 5.84 -3.62
CA ARG A 56 10.84 5.81 -2.83
C ARG A 56 10.63 6.36 -1.42
N SER A 57 9.94 7.50 -1.30
CA SER A 57 9.63 8.13 -0.01
C SER A 57 8.69 7.28 0.84
N GLY A 58 7.77 6.56 0.20
CA GLY A 58 6.83 5.63 0.83
C GLY A 58 7.37 4.21 1.04
N GLY A 59 8.66 3.97 0.81
CA GLY A 59 9.29 2.64 0.99
C GLY A 59 8.79 1.57 0.01
N GLY A 60 8.11 1.96 -1.07
CA GLY A 60 7.48 1.06 -2.02
C GLY A 60 8.17 1.00 -3.39
N ILE A 61 7.42 0.52 -4.38
CA ILE A 61 7.87 0.28 -5.75
C ILE A 61 7.05 1.14 -6.72
N SER A 62 7.72 1.77 -7.68
CA SER A 62 7.07 2.44 -8.81
C SER A 62 7.15 1.61 -10.09
N ARG A 63 6.10 1.70 -10.91
CA ARG A 63 6.06 1.17 -12.28
C ARG A 63 5.21 2.08 -13.16
N ILE A 64 5.62 2.21 -14.42
CA ILE A 64 4.84 2.88 -15.46
C ILE A 64 4.47 1.83 -16.48
N VAL A 65 3.20 1.70 -16.78
CA VAL A 65 2.66 0.64 -17.64
C VAL A 65 1.49 1.15 -18.48
N ASN A 66 1.20 0.46 -19.57
CA ASN A 66 -0.04 0.69 -20.29
C ASN A 66 -1.24 0.06 -19.55
N SER A 67 -2.45 0.50 -19.91
CA SER A 67 -3.70 0.05 -19.30
C SER A 67 -3.89 -1.48 -19.33
N ALA A 68 -3.36 -2.17 -20.36
CA ALA A 68 -3.49 -3.63 -20.49
C ALA A 68 -2.68 -4.41 -19.44
N LEU A 69 -1.59 -3.83 -18.92
CA LEU A 69 -0.73 -4.47 -17.93
C LEU A 69 -1.03 -4.03 -16.48
N LEU A 70 -2.03 -3.14 -16.29
CA LEU A 70 -2.31 -2.52 -15.00
C LEU A 70 -2.63 -3.57 -13.93
N ALA A 71 -3.58 -4.48 -14.18
CA ALA A 71 -3.98 -5.51 -13.21
C ALA A 71 -2.81 -6.37 -12.74
N GLN A 72 -2.01 -6.87 -13.68
CA GLN A 72 -0.82 -7.67 -13.37
C GLN A 72 0.20 -6.86 -12.58
N THR A 73 0.36 -5.57 -12.91
CA THR A 73 1.34 -4.71 -12.25
C THR A 73 0.95 -4.41 -10.81
N VAL A 74 -0.33 -4.11 -10.54
CA VAL A 74 -0.84 -3.91 -9.17
C VAL A 74 -0.56 -5.14 -8.30
N GLN A 75 -0.87 -6.34 -8.79
CA GLN A 75 -0.57 -7.60 -8.10
C GLN A 75 0.93 -7.76 -7.85
N MET A 76 1.75 -7.52 -8.87
CA MET A 76 3.20 -7.68 -8.81
C MET A 76 3.85 -6.72 -7.80
N VAL A 77 3.50 -5.42 -7.81
CA VAL A 77 4.10 -4.46 -6.87
C VAL A 77 3.69 -4.78 -5.43
N THR A 78 2.43 -5.15 -5.21
CA THR A 78 1.94 -5.55 -3.88
C THR A 78 2.69 -6.76 -3.35
N ARG A 79 2.78 -7.84 -4.14
CA ARG A 79 3.50 -9.07 -3.74
C ARG A 79 4.98 -8.81 -3.48
N LYS A 80 5.66 -8.08 -4.36
CA LYS A 80 7.07 -7.75 -4.18
C LYS A 80 7.32 -6.93 -2.92
N THR A 81 6.41 -6.03 -2.58
CA THR A 81 6.49 -5.24 -1.34
C THR A 81 6.36 -6.14 -0.11
N VAL A 82 5.42 -7.11 -0.10
CA VAL A 82 5.28 -8.07 1.00
C VAL A 82 6.57 -8.87 1.19
N VAL A 83 7.03 -9.53 0.13
CA VAL A 83 8.25 -10.35 0.16
C VAL A 83 9.46 -9.50 0.57
N GLY A 84 9.61 -8.31 0.01
CA GLY A 84 10.72 -7.39 0.32
C GLY A 84 10.73 -6.95 1.78
N THR A 85 9.57 -6.66 2.36
CA THR A 85 9.46 -6.29 3.78
C THR A 85 9.84 -7.45 4.69
N ILE A 86 9.32 -8.66 4.43
CA ILE A 86 9.68 -9.86 5.22
C ILE A 86 11.18 -10.15 5.08
N HIS A 87 11.72 -10.06 3.88
CA HIS A 87 13.14 -10.25 3.63
C HIS A 87 14.01 -9.24 4.40
N GLN A 88 13.60 -7.98 4.50
CA GLN A 88 14.31 -6.96 5.29
C GLN A 88 14.31 -7.30 6.78
N VAL A 89 13.17 -7.75 7.33
CA VAL A 89 13.06 -8.17 8.72
C VAL A 89 13.96 -9.36 9.00
N VAL A 90 13.88 -10.41 8.18
CA VAL A 90 14.72 -11.60 8.31
C VAL A 90 16.21 -11.24 8.23
N ASN A 91 16.61 -10.40 7.30
CA ASN A 91 18.01 -9.95 7.20
C ASN A 91 18.47 -9.15 8.44
N ARG A 92 17.59 -8.34 9.01
CA ARG A 92 17.92 -7.60 10.25
C ARG A 92 18.17 -8.57 11.41
N GLU A 93 17.29 -9.55 11.59
CA GLU A 93 17.43 -10.56 12.64
C GLU A 93 18.70 -11.43 12.43
N LEU A 94 18.95 -11.87 11.19
CA LEU A 94 20.15 -12.63 10.87
C LEU A 94 21.43 -11.85 11.20
N ARG A 95 21.49 -10.55 10.89
CA ARG A 95 22.65 -9.72 11.22
C ARG A 95 22.90 -9.62 12.73
N GLN A 96 21.83 -9.54 13.52
CA GLN A 96 21.94 -9.50 14.98
C GLN A 96 22.44 -10.84 15.53
N LEU A 97 21.91 -11.96 15.05
CA LEU A 97 22.23 -13.29 15.55
C LEU A 97 23.59 -13.82 15.05
N LEU A 98 23.98 -13.46 13.83
CA LEU A 98 25.16 -14.02 13.16
C LEU A 98 26.33 -13.02 13.03
N GLY A 99 26.37 -12.00 13.90
CA GLY A 99 27.51 -11.08 13.96
C GLY A 99 27.69 -10.26 12.68
N GLY A 100 26.59 -9.77 12.08
CA GLY A 100 26.61 -8.88 10.92
C GLY A 100 26.40 -9.56 9.57
N LYS A 101 26.30 -10.89 9.51
CA LYS A 101 26.04 -11.62 8.25
C LYS A 101 24.58 -11.45 7.81
N SER A 102 24.39 -11.30 6.50
CA SER A 102 23.09 -11.25 5.84
C SER A 102 22.71 -12.61 5.22
N LEU A 103 21.51 -12.74 4.71
CA LEU A 103 21.07 -13.93 3.98
C LEU A 103 21.97 -14.23 2.76
N ALA A 104 22.52 -13.19 2.10
CA ALA A 104 23.39 -13.35 0.96
C ALA A 104 24.76 -13.98 1.34
N ASP A 105 25.19 -13.81 2.59
CA ASP A 105 26.47 -14.33 3.10
C ASP A 105 26.38 -15.79 3.55
N LEU A 106 25.17 -16.37 3.59
CA LEU A 106 24.96 -17.76 3.97
C LEU A 106 25.25 -18.72 2.82
N PRO A 107 25.78 -19.95 3.14
CA PRO A 107 25.89 -21.01 2.15
C PRO A 107 24.54 -21.34 1.49
N PRO A 108 24.53 -21.78 0.22
CA PRO A 108 23.27 -22.10 -0.50
C PRO A 108 22.36 -23.08 0.24
N GLU A 109 22.95 -24.06 0.92
CA GLU A 109 22.22 -25.10 1.70
C GLU A 109 21.42 -24.48 2.87
N GLN A 110 21.96 -23.44 3.53
CA GLN A 110 21.30 -22.74 4.63
C GLN A 110 20.35 -21.66 4.11
N ARG A 111 20.67 -21.03 2.97
CA ARG A 111 19.87 -19.97 2.38
C ARG A 111 18.56 -20.47 1.78
N GLY A 112 18.56 -21.64 1.13
CA GLY A 112 17.39 -22.21 0.46
C GLY A 112 16.18 -22.34 1.38
N PRO A 113 16.27 -23.00 2.52
CA PRO A 113 15.16 -23.12 3.49
C PRO A 113 14.64 -21.77 3.99
N ILE A 114 15.51 -20.77 4.20
CA ILE A 114 15.10 -19.43 4.66
C ILE A 114 14.32 -18.70 3.57
N VAL A 115 14.77 -18.77 2.30
CA VAL A 115 14.04 -18.17 1.18
C VAL A 115 12.66 -18.81 1.03
N GLN A 116 12.57 -20.14 1.13
CA GLN A 116 11.28 -20.84 1.10
C GLN A 116 10.36 -20.40 2.25
N ALA A 117 10.90 -20.26 3.47
CA ALA A 117 10.13 -19.76 4.60
C ALA A 117 9.63 -18.32 4.38
N ILE A 118 10.43 -17.44 3.78
CA ILE A 118 10.01 -16.08 3.42
C ILE A 118 8.84 -16.12 2.42
N ASP A 119 8.91 -16.98 1.40
CA ASP A 119 7.84 -17.14 0.42
C ASP A 119 6.55 -17.66 1.09
N ASP A 120 6.66 -18.67 1.94
CA ASP A 120 5.52 -19.23 2.66
C ASP A 120 4.87 -18.21 3.62
N TRP A 121 5.66 -17.45 4.36
CA TRP A 121 5.16 -16.38 5.23
C TRP A 121 4.52 -15.25 4.44
N SER A 122 5.06 -14.92 3.27
CA SER A 122 4.50 -13.88 2.41
C SER A 122 3.07 -14.18 1.97
N GLU A 123 2.71 -15.45 1.85
CA GLU A 123 1.35 -15.87 1.51
C GLU A 123 0.40 -15.95 2.73
N GLN A 124 0.95 -16.02 3.95
CA GLN A 124 0.19 -16.19 5.19
C GLN A 124 -0.06 -14.87 5.93
N VAL A 125 0.80 -13.87 5.74
CA VAL A 125 0.67 -12.59 6.44
C VAL A 125 -0.63 -11.89 6.07
N SER A 126 -1.35 -11.35 7.07
CA SER A 126 -2.54 -10.54 6.84
C SER A 126 -2.17 -9.25 6.11
N LEU A 127 -2.96 -8.88 5.08
CA LEU A 127 -2.66 -7.77 4.20
C LEU A 127 -3.88 -6.86 4.03
N ARG A 128 -3.70 -5.56 4.30
CA ARG A 128 -4.65 -4.51 3.98
C ARG A 128 -4.09 -3.61 2.89
N VAL A 129 -4.79 -3.50 1.77
CA VAL A 129 -4.37 -2.67 0.64
C VAL A 129 -5.43 -1.65 0.30
N ALA A 130 -5.10 -0.37 0.42
CA ALA A 130 -5.92 0.71 -0.11
C ALA A 130 -5.48 1.02 -1.55
N LEU A 131 -6.39 0.91 -2.50
CA LEU A 131 -6.20 1.43 -3.85
C LEU A 131 -6.62 2.89 -3.86
N LEU A 132 -5.70 3.78 -4.19
CA LEU A 132 -5.94 5.22 -4.31
C LEU A 132 -5.84 5.60 -5.79
N ILE A 133 -6.98 5.97 -6.37
CA ILE A 133 -7.15 6.10 -7.81
C ILE A 133 -7.27 7.58 -8.20
N ASP A 134 -6.38 8.01 -9.07
CA ASP A 134 -6.52 9.29 -9.76
C ASP A 134 -7.70 9.22 -10.74
N THR A 135 -8.65 10.12 -10.58
CA THR A 135 -9.82 10.28 -11.45
C THR A 135 -9.85 11.65 -12.11
N SER A 136 -8.70 12.29 -12.25
CA SER A 136 -8.54 13.52 -13.03
C SER A 136 -8.93 13.30 -14.50
N GLY A 137 -9.17 14.39 -15.23
CA GLY A 137 -9.71 14.33 -16.60
C GLY A 137 -8.91 13.46 -17.58
N SER A 138 -7.59 13.36 -17.42
CA SER A 138 -6.69 12.53 -18.24
C SER A 138 -6.92 11.03 -18.03
N MET A 139 -7.37 10.61 -16.85
CA MET A 139 -7.66 9.22 -16.52
C MET A 139 -8.95 8.67 -17.14
N LYS A 140 -9.81 9.52 -17.72
CA LYS A 140 -11.14 9.13 -18.21
C LYS A 140 -11.16 7.86 -19.07
N ARG A 141 -10.22 7.73 -20.01
CA ARG A 141 -10.14 6.58 -20.91
C ARG A 141 -9.62 5.33 -20.22
N LYS A 142 -8.88 5.50 -19.12
CA LYS A 142 -8.19 4.44 -18.38
C LYS A 142 -9.04 3.82 -17.27
N LEU A 143 -10.13 4.51 -16.82
CA LEU A 143 -10.94 4.07 -15.68
C LEU A 143 -11.54 2.66 -15.84
N ARG A 144 -11.92 2.24 -17.06
CA ARG A 144 -12.40 0.87 -17.28
C ARG A 144 -11.32 -0.18 -16.97
N ALA A 145 -10.07 0.11 -17.36
CA ALA A 145 -8.95 -0.78 -17.06
C ALA A 145 -8.63 -0.76 -15.54
N VAL A 146 -8.78 0.40 -14.90
CA VAL A 146 -8.63 0.53 -13.44
C VAL A 146 -9.71 -0.28 -12.71
N GLU A 147 -10.98 -0.19 -13.10
CA GLU A 147 -12.06 -0.99 -12.52
C GLU A 147 -11.80 -2.50 -12.66
N GLN A 148 -11.37 -2.93 -13.84
CA GLN A 148 -10.98 -4.32 -14.06
C GLN A 148 -9.79 -4.72 -13.18
N ALA A 149 -8.78 -3.84 -13.06
CA ALA A 149 -7.62 -4.09 -12.22
C ALA A 149 -7.99 -4.22 -10.73
N CYS A 150 -8.93 -3.38 -10.22
CA CYS A 150 -9.44 -3.51 -8.86
C CYS A 150 -10.10 -4.88 -8.62
N ARG A 151 -10.91 -5.34 -9.57
CA ARG A 151 -11.58 -6.64 -9.49
C ARG A 151 -10.60 -7.81 -9.51
N ASP A 152 -9.68 -7.80 -10.47
CA ASP A 152 -8.65 -8.85 -10.62
C ASP A 152 -7.71 -8.89 -9.41
N PHE A 153 -7.42 -7.71 -8.85
CA PHE A 153 -6.62 -7.59 -7.65
C PHE A 153 -7.33 -8.21 -6.44
N LEU A 154 -8.62 -7.92 -6.23
CA LEU A 154 -9.39 -8.52 -5.14
C LEU A 154 -9.49 -10.05 -5.27
N TYR A 155 -9.63 -10.58 -6.51
CA TYR A 155 -9.52 -12.02 -6.75
C TYR A 155 -8.17 -12.57 -6.30
N SER A 156 -7.08 -11.86 -6.61
CA SER A 156 -5.74 -12.30 -6.20
C SER A 156 -5.55 -12.28 -4.68
N LEU A 157 -6.15 -11.32 -3.99
CA LEU A 157 -6.13 -11.24 -2.53
C LEU A 157 -6.92 -12.41 -1.89
N GLN A 158 -8.06 -12.77 -2.47
CA GLN A 158 -8.85 -13.92 -1.99
C GLN A 158 -8.13 -15.27 -2.15
N ALA A 159 -7.23 -15.39 -3.12
CA ALA A 159 -6.45 -16.61 -3.34
C ALA A 159 -5.30 -16.79 -2.33
N ARG A 160 -4.96 -15.78 -1.53
CA ARG A 160 -3.92 -15.86 -0.50
C ARG A 160 -4.38 -16.69 0.68
N LYS A 161 -3.43 -17.31 1.39
CA LYS A 161 -3.70 -18.06 2.62
C LYS A 161 -4.02 -17.14 3.79
N GLY A 162 -3.31 -16.01 3.90
CA GLY A 162 -3.52 -14.99 4.93
C GLY A 162 -4.76 -14.15 4.66
N GLU A 163 -5.38 -13.62 5.71
CA GLU A 163 -6.49 -12.70 5.59
C GLU A 163 -6.05 -11.45 4.84
N SER A 164 -6.80 -11.07 3.81
CA SER A 164 -6.47 -9.92 2.98
C SER A 164 -7.73 -9.14 2.66
N GLU A 165 -7.64 -7.81 2.76
CA GLU A 165 -8.74 -6.88 2.51
C GLU A 165 -8.29 -5.77 1.57
N MET A 166 -9.22 -5.24 0.79
CA MET A 166 -9.02 -4.11 -0.08
C MET A 166 -10.02 -3.00 0.26
N ALA A 167 -9.55 -1.76 0.22
CA ALA A 167 -10.40 -0.57 0.17
C ALA A 167 -10.10 0.20 -1.12
N VAL A 168 -11.06 0.95 -1.64
CA VAL A 168 -10.91 1.76 -2.86
C VAL A 168 -11.27 3.19 -2.57
N PHE A 169 -10.39 4.09 -2.96
CA PHE A 169 -10.54 5.53 -2.86
C PHE A 169 -10.26 6.16 -4.21
N HIS A 170 -10.93 7.25 -4.51
CA HIS A 170 -10.56 8.09 -5.65
C HIS A 170 -10.27 9.53 -5.24
N PHE A 171 -9.51 10.22 -6.06
CA PHE A 171 -9.23 11.64 -5.96
C PHE A 171 -9.12 12.26 -7.36
N PRO A 172 -9.52 13.54 -7.54
CA PRO A 172 -10.19 14.38 -6.57
C PRO A 172 -11.63 13.90 -6.29
N GLY A 173 -12.07 13.99 -5.05
CA GLY A 173 -13.47 13.76 -4.68
C GLY A 173 -14.37 14.92 -5.05
N ASP A 174 -15.67 14.76 -4.94
CA ASP A 174 -16.64 15.80 -5.30
C ASP A 174 -16.58 17.01 -4.37
N ARG A 175 -16.48 16.80 -3.08
CA ARG A 175 -16.48 17.84 -2.03
C ARG A 175 -15.22 17.86 -1.20
N THR A 176 -14.44 16.81 -1.23
CA THR A 176 -13.20 16.59 -0.48
C THR A 176 -12.06 16.29 -1.45
N ASP A 177 -10.82 16.30 -0.95
CA ASP A 177 -9.66 15.91 -1.77
C ASP A 177 -9.71 14.43 -2.16
N THR A 178 -10.38 13.60 -1.33
CA THR A 178 -10.46 12.15 -1.51
C THR A 178 -11.86 11.66 -1.17
N GLU A 179 -12.38 10.70 -1.90
CA GLU A 179 -13.64 10.02 -1.62
C GLU A 179 -13.42 8.51 -1.54
N MET A 180 -14.12 7.85 -0.59
CA MET A 180 -14.07 6.41 -0.43
C MET A 180 -15.19 5.75 -1.23
N ASP A 181 -14.83 4.98 -2.25
CA ASP A 181 -15.79 4.20 -3.05
C ASP A 181 -16.18 2.89 -2.35
N VAL A 182 -15.19 2.22 -1.77
CA VAL A 182 -15.37 0.94 -1.07
C VAL A 182 -14.50 0.90 0.18
N GLY A 183 -15.12 0.69 1.35
CA GLY A 183 -14.40 0.40 2.59
C GLY A 183 -13.78 -1.00 2.59
N TRP A 184 -13.04 -1.34 3.66
CA TRP A 184 -12.38 -2.64 3.75
C TRP A 184 -13.31 -3.78 3.40
N THR A 185 -12.93 -4.57 2.41
CA THR A 185 -13.79 -5.63 1.88
C THR A 185 -12.99 -6.81 1.31
N ARG A 186 -13.65 -7.96 1.35
CA ARG A 186 -13.28 -9.19 0.62
C ARG A 186 -14.35 -9.56 -0.40
N ASP A 187 -15.41 -8.76 -0.51
CA ASP A 187 -16.57 -9.03 -1.34
C ASP A 187 -16.43 -8.40 -2.73
N LEU A 188 -16.34 -9.24 -3.75
CA LEU A 188 -16.24 -8.85 -5.15
C LEU A 188 -17.46 -8.07 -5.67
N ALA A 189 -18.64 -8.31 -5.09
CA ALA A 189 -19.85 -7.59 -5.51
C ALA A 189 -19.73 -6.07 -5.28
N LYS A 190 -18.95 -5.66 -4.25
CA LYS A 190 -18.70 -4.25 -3.94
C LYS A 190 -17.79 -3.54 -4.94
N THR A 191 -17.13 -4.28 -5.84
CA THR A 191 -16.24 -3.71 -6.87
C THR A 191 -16.93 -3.52 -8.23
N GLN A 192 -18.25 -3.72 -8.31
CA GLN A 192 -19.02 -3.50 -9.54
C GLN A 192 -19.46 -2.05 -9.65
N GLY A 193 -19.29 -1.48 -10.84
CA GLY A 193 -19.73 -0.10 -11.13
C GLY A 193 -18.90 0.97 -10.43
N LEU A 194 -17.66 0.65 -10.01
CA LEU A 194 -16.72 1.66 -9.53
C LEU A 194 -16.55 2.75 -10.59
N PHE A 195 -16.47 3.98 -10.11
CA PHE A 195 -16.22 5.15 -10.97
C PHE A 195 -17.35 5.47 -11.97
N TYR A 196 -18.58 4.94 -11.74
CA TYR A 196 -19.74 5.32 -12.53
C TYR A 196 -20.21 6.74 -12.18
N ASN A 197 -20.37 7.59 -13.18
CA ASN A 197 -20.80 9.00 -13.04
C ASN A 197 -19.88 9.92 -12.22
N LEU A 198 -18.57 9.67 -12.20
CA LEU A 198 -17.64 10.60 -11.56
C LEU A 198 -17.62 11.98 -12.25
N ASN A 199 -17.65 13.02 -11.44
CA ASN A 199 -17.44 14.38 -11.87
C ASN A 199 -15.94 14.68 -11.98
N MET A 200 -15.33 14.33 -13.11
CA MET A 200 -13.89 14.43 -13.33
C MET A 200 -13.43 15.89 -13.32
N LYS A 201 -12.54 16.22 -12.38
CA LYS A 201 -11.97 17.57 -12.21
C LYS A 201 -10.57 17.64 -12.83
N GLY A 202 -10.10 18.87 -13.06
CA GLY A 202 -8.74 19.13 -13.56
C GLY A 202 -7.66 19.22 -12.48
N THR A 203 -8.03 19.03 -11.19
CA THR A 203 -7.09 19.04 -10.06
C THR A 203 -6.64 17.64 -9.70
N THR A 204 -5.38 17.51 -9.25
CA THR A 204 -4.78 16.24 -8.86
C THR A 204 -4.13 16.40 -7.47
N PRO A 205 -4.93 16.37 -6.36
CA PRO A 205 -4.46 16.59 -4.99
C PRO A 205 -3.85 15.30 -4.39
N THR A 206 -2.85 14.72 -5.03
CA THR A 206 -2.26 13.43 -4.64
C THR A 206 -1.74 13.41 -3.19
N GLY A 207 -1.07 14.48 -2.76
CA GLY A 207 -0.54 14.56 -1.40
C GLY A 207 -1.63 14.58 -0.33
N PRO A 208 -2.61 15.48 -0.40
CA PRO A 208 -3.79 15.46 0.47
C PRO A 208 -4.51 14.11 0.47
N ALA A 209 -4.72 13.52 -0.70
CA ALA A 209 -5.38 12.22 -0.84
C ALA A 209 -4.63 11.09 -0.12
N LEU A 210 -3.29 11.05 -0.23
CA LEU A 210 -2.47 10.10 0.52
C LEU A 210 -2.65 10.25 2.03
N LEU A 211 -2.68 11.50 2.54
CA LEU A 211 -2.87 11.75 3.98
C LEU A 211 -4.26 11.32 4.47
N ASP A 212 -5.30 11.50 3.65
CA ASP A 212 -6.65 11.05 4.01
C ASP A 212 -6.73 9.53 4.13
N VAL A 213 -6.12 8.80 3.18
CA VAL A 213 -6.05 7.34 3.23
C VAL A 213 -5.24 6.86 4.44
N VAL A 214 -4.13 7.53 4.78
CA VAL A 214 -3.35 7.20 6.00
C VAL A 214 -4.22 7.34 7.25
N ARG A 215 -5.00 8.41 7.39
CA ARG A 215 -5.94 8.58 8.52
C ARG A 215 -6.98 7.46 8.59
N TYR A 216 -7.45 6.97 7.44
CA TYR A 216 -8.41 5.88 7.37
C TYR A 216 -7.84 4.56 7.90
N PHE A 217 -6.56 4.26 7.66
CA PHE A 217 -5.90 3.11 8.29
C PHE A 217 -5.85 3.23 9.82
N GLY A 218 -5.66 4.45 10.33
CA GLY A 218 -5.60 4.71 11.78
C GLY A 218 -6.98 4.67 12.47
N ALA A 219 -8.05 5.03 11.76
CA ALA A 219 -9.40 5.07 12.32
C ALA A 219 -9.98 3.67 12.62
N ASP A 220 -9.46 2.63 11.99
CA ASP A 220 -9.87 1.24 12.20
C ASP A 220 -9.17 0.53 13.37
N VAL A 221 -8.20 1.18 14.02
CA VAL A 221 -7.60 0.67 15.26
C VAL A 221 -8.56 1.04 16.38
N PRO A 222 -9.21 0.07 17.07
CA PRO A 222 -9.99 0.38 18.26
C PRO A 222 -9.10 1.15 19.23
N ASP A 223 -9.60 2.27 19.74
CA ASP A 223 -8.90 3.10 20.71
C ASP A 223 -8.56 2.20 21.92
N LEU A 224 -7.29 1.87 22.11
CA LEU A 224 -6.83 1.00 23.18
C LEU A 224 -7.07 1.62 24.57
N ASP A 225 -7.61 2.85 24.63
CA ASP A 225 -7.99 3.54 25.86
C ASP A 225 -9.42 3.18 26.33
N GLU A 226 -10.22 2.40 25.59
CA GLU A 226 -11.55 1.94 26.00
C GLU A 226 -11.58 0.60 26.78
N PHE A 227 -10.43 0.03 27.13
CA PHE A 227 -10.45 -1.07 28.10
C PHE A 227 -10.68 -0.50 29.51
N PRO A 228 -11.70 -1.00 30.23
CA PRO A 228 -11.93 -0.57 31.61
C PRO A 228 -10.68 -0.88 32.44
N ARG A 229 -10.04 0.17 32.94
CA ARG A 229 -8.91 0.05 33.86
C ARG A 229 -9.39 -0.68 35.09
N GLY A 230 -9.11 -1.97 35.16
CA GLY A 230 -9.17 -2.72 36.42
C GLY A 230 -8.30 -1.99 37.44
N ARG A 231 -8.91 -1.50 38.52
CA ARG A 231 -8.19 -1.06 39.71
C ARG A 231 -7.44 -2.28 40.22
N ASP A 232 -6.13 -2.25 40.13
CA ASP A 232 -5.27 -2.65 41.23
C ASP A 232 -3.81 -2.40 40.86
N GLY A 233 -3.08 -1.94 41.88
CA GLY A 233 -1.85 -1.22 41.84
C GLY A 233 -0.59 -2.02 41.52
N ASN A 234 0.33 -1.28 41.14
CA ASN A 234 1.78 -1.30 41.18
C ASN A 234 2.45 -1.26 39.83
N GLY A 235 3.12 -0.15 39.63
CA GLY A 235 3.73 0.30 38.41
C GLY A 235 4.85 -0.58 37.86
N VAL A 236 5.02 -0.48 36.57
CA VAL A 236 6.28 -0.13 35.90
C VAL A 236 5.89 0.37 34.51
N ARG A 237 6.15 1.64 34.25
CA ARG A 237 6.13 2.21 32.90
C ARG A 237 7.33 1.66 32.12
N ALA A 238 7.08 0.90 31.08
CA ALA A 238 8.04 0.72 29.99
C ALA A 238 7.45 1.35 28.72
N VAL A 239 7.92 2.53 28.41
CA VAL A 239 7.73 3.19 27.11
C VAL A 239 8.57 2.41 26.11
N GLY A 240 7.94 1.60 25.26
CA GLY A 240 8.57 0.96 24.09
C GLY A 240 8.05 1.64 22.83
N GLN A 241 8.85 2.56 22.29
CA GLN A 241 8.73 2.97 20.89
C GLN A 241 9.16 1.78 20.04
N ASP A 242 8.22 1.00 19.53
CA ASP A 242 8.38 0.12 18.34
C ASP A 242 7.04 -0.59 18.08
N GLY A 243 6.10 0.16 17.52
CA GLY A 243 4.71 -0.25 17.41
C GLY A 243 4.32 -0.93 16.10
N VAL A 244 5.10 -1.86 15.52
CA VAL A 244 4.67 -2.54 14.27
C VAL A 244 4.75 -4.08 14.33
N TRP A 245 5.40 -4.67 15.34
CA TRP A 245 5.76 -6.10 15.26
C TRP A 245 5.30 -6.97 16.44
N ARG A 246 4.38 -6.49 17.29
CA ARG A 246 3.98 -7.24 18.48
C ARG A 246 3.03 -8.42 18.24
N ASP A 247 2.37 -8.47 17.08
CA ASP A 247 1.30 -9.44 16.82
C ASP A 247 1.71 -10.61 15.90
N TYR A 248 3.00 -10.72 15.54
CA TYR A 248 3.44 -11.71 14.55
C TYR A 248 4.46 -12.74 15.05
N ILE A 249 4.74 -12.78 16.37
CA ILE A 249 5.63 -13.80 16.95
C ILE A 249 4.93 -14.45 18.16
N VAL A 250 4.19 -15.49 17.91
CA VAL A 250 3.93 -16.58 18.85
C VAL A 250 4.12 -17.88 18.08
#